data_bb335cca106cf212b1f0b2cf1df412be
#
_entry.id   bb335cca106cf212b1f0b2cf1df412be
#
_cell.length_a   1.000
_cell.length_b   1.000
_cell.length_c   1.000
_cell.angle_alpha   90.00
_cell.angle_beta   90.00
_cell.angle_gamma   90.00
#
_symmetry.space_group_name_H-M   'P 1'
#
loop_
_entity.id
_entity.type
_entity.pdbx_description
1 polymer ?
#
loop_
_entity_poly.entity_id
_entity_poly.type
_entity_poly.pdbx_seq_one_letter_code
_entity_poly.pdbx_strand_id
1 'polypeptide(L)'
;MYFIDSTLSELLFKNALHVENKLKATLGYIIAEEYGVDSNLDSDSSYLNSDNYTDNGKSSNVLGKIRSKISNPYSSSRLLKHYKTSKNHIPPWILVQSLTFGELIRYYKIQEEDVKTKVVNNFLPCKEQDVANTKALFISSLELLRCFRNSAAHSSPIYFFDPYTDEKNTNEKILPKKELIKFLGPNIFNNNFDPRIKNFGRKDLYGVMLVLILLLNTLQGRAFLRDLQNFNNTLQDEIFTNIEYLKYSHLPSEYIQRLENARKHLEENILWQIL
;
A
#
# COMPACT_ATOMS: atom_id res chain seq x y z
N MET A 1 19.24 15.93 -12.42
CA MET A 1 17.86 15.77 -11.89
C MET A 1 17.20 14.45 -12.34
N TYR A 2 17.16 14.10 -13.64
CA TYR A 2 16.56 12.84 -14.13
C TYR A 2 17.15 11.57 -13.47
N PHE A 3 18.47 11.45 -13.40
CA PHE A 3 19.15 10.30 -12.79
C PHE A 3 18.79 10.13 -11.31
N ILE A 4 18.76 11.22 -10.57
CA ILE A 4 18.38 11.25 -9.15
C ILE A 4 16.94 10.79 -8.98
N ASP A 5 16.03 11.34 -9.78
CA ASP A 5 14.62 11.01 -9.74
C ASP A 5 14.36 9.54 -10.07
N SER A 6 15.02 9.00 -11.11
CA SER A 6 14.90 7.59 -11.47
C SER A 6 15.44 6.66 -10.38
N THR A 7 16.59 6.97 -9.77
CA THR A 7 17.18 6.17 -8.70
C THR A 7 16.27 6.12 -7.47
N LEU A 8 15.73 7.27 -7.06
CA LEU A 8 14.77 7.31 -5.95
C LEU A 8 13.46 6.59 -6.32
N SER A 9 12.98 6.77 -7.54
CA SER A 9 11.78 6.09 -8.05
C SER A 9 11.93 4.57 -7.98
N GLU A 10 13.05 4.01 -8.43
CA GLU A 10 13.34 2.58 -8.38
C GLU A 10 13.37 2.06 -6.93
N LEU A 11 14.01 2.79 -6.03
CA LEU A 11 14.09 2.44 -4.61
C LEU A 11 12.70 2.38 -3.98
N LEU A 12 11.88 3.40 -4.19
CA LEU A 12 10.52 3.45 -3.66
C LEU A 12 9.62 2.42 -4.32
N PHE A 13 9.74 2.21 -5.63
CA PHE A 13 8.97 1.21 -6.38
C PHE A 13 9.23 -0.21 -5.89
N LYS A 14 10.50 -0.59 -5.71
CA LYS A 14 10.89 -1.89 -5.12
C LYS A 14 10.20 -2.12 -3.77
N ASN A 15 10.18 -1.11 -2.91
CA ASN A 15 9.55 -1.21 -1.60
C ASN A 15 8.01 -1.21 -1.67
N ALA A 16 7.41 -0.52 -2.64
CA ALA A 16 5.98 -0.60 -2.91
C ALA A 16 5.56 -2.02 -3.34
N LEU A 17 6.38 -2.72 -4.13
CA LEU A 17 6.14 -4.13 -4.49
C LEU A 17 6.20 -5.06 -3.27
N HIS A 18 7.04 -4.79 -2.27
CA HIS A 18 7.02 -5.57 -1.03
C HIS A 18 5.68 -5.46 -0.29
N VAL A 19 5.11 -4.25 -0.22
CA VAL A 19 3.78 -4.04 0.39
C VAL A 19 2.69 -4.72 -0.43
N GLU A 20 2.70 -4.59 -1.77
CA GLU A 20 1.75 -5.29 -2.66
C GLU A 20 1.79 -6.80 -2.47
N ASN A 21 2.99 -7.39 -2.45
CA ASN A 21 3.18 -8.84 -2.28
C ASN A 21 2.74 -9.31 -0.88
N LYS A 22 3.02 -8.55 0.17
CA LYS A 22 2.52 -8.84 1.52
C LYS A 22 0.99 -8.81 1.55
N LEU A 23 0.36 -7.83 0.90
CA LEU A 23 -1.10 -7.76 0.83
C LEU A 23 -1.70 -8.96 0.07
N LYS A 24 -1.10 -9.38 -1.05
CA LYS A 24 -1.50 -10.58 -1.78
C LYS A 24 -1.45 -11.82 -0.89
N ALA A 25 -0.32 -12.04 -0.21
CA ALA A 25 -0.14 -13.19 0.66
C ALA A 25 -1.14 -13.19 1.82
N THR A 26 -1.26 -12.05 2.53
CA THR A 26 -2.16 -11.92 3.69
C THR A 26 -3.62 -12.09 3.29
N LEU A 27 -4.09 -11.40 2.24
CA LEU A 27 -5.48 -11.48 1.80
C LEU A 27 -5.83 -12.87 1.26
N GLY A 28 -4.94 -13.47 0.46
CA GLY A 28 -5.16 -14.83 -0.05
C GLY A 28 -5.24 -15.89 1.05
N TYR A 29 -4.42 -15.76 2.10
CA TYR A 29 -4.44 -16.66 3.26
C TYR A 29 -5.73 -16.49 4.07
N ILE A 30 -6.08 -15.25 4.44
CA ILE A 30 -7.26 -14.97 5.27
C ILE A 30 -8.55 -15.37 4.56
N ILE A 31 -8.68 -15.12 3.24
CA ILE A 31 -9.84 -15.57 2.47
C ILE A 31 -9.94 -17.10 2.48
N ALA A 32 -8.82 -17.80 2.34
CA ALA A 32 -8.83 -19.27 2.39
C ALA A 32 -9.21 -19.80 3.77
N GLU A 33 -8.78 -19.12 4.84
CA GLU A 33 -9.12 -19.47 6.22
C GLU A 33 -10.61 -19.25 6.52
N GLU A 34 -11.21 -18.13 6.05
CA GLU A 34 -12.59 -17.77 6.34
C GLU A 34 -13.62 -18.47 5.44
N TYR A 35 -13.33 -18.54 4.14
CA TYR A 35 -14.31 -18.99 3.14
C TYR A 35 -13.89 -20.28 2.42
N GLY A 36 -12.79 -20.90 2.87
CA GLY A 36 -12.25 -22.10 2.23
C GLY A 36 -11.60 -21.83 0.89
N VAL A 37 -11.41 -22.90 0.13
CA VAL A 37 -10.60 -22.87 -1.10
C VAL A 37 -11.40 -23.24 -2.37
N ASP A 38 -12.67 -23.60 -2.23
CA ASP A 38 -13.50 -23.99 -3.37
C ASP A 38 -13.66 -22.82 -4.35
N SER A 39 -13.27 -23.04 -5.59
CA SER A 39 -13.35 -22.05 -6.69
C SER A 39 -14.46 -22.34 -7.68
N ASN A 40 -15.33 -23.31 -7.39
CA ASN A 40 -16.49 -23.61 -8.23
C ASN A 40 -17.52 -22.49 -8.09
N LEU A 41 -17.79 -21.77 -9.18
CA LEU A 41 -18.69 -20.60 -9.17
C LEU A 41 -20.17 -20.95 -8.97
N ASP A 42 -20.53 -22.22 -9.17
CA ASP A 42 -21.89 -22.75 -9.00
C ASP A 42 -22.08 -23.41 -7.63
N SER A 43 -21.06 -23.38 -6.76
CA SER A 43 -21.09 -23.97 -5.42
C SER A 43 -21.37 -22.93 -4.35
N ASP A 44 -22.27 -23.24 -3.42
CA ASP A 44 -22.54 -22.42 -2.23
C ASP A 44 -21.33 -22.34 -1.31
N SER A 45 -20.44 -23.35 -1.34
CA SER A 45 -19.20 -23.38 -0.58
C SER A 45 -18.05 -22.62 -1.24
N SER A 46 -18.29 -22.00 -2.41
CA SER A 46 -17.26 -21.22 -3.10
C SER A 46 -16.81 -20.02 -2.28
N TYR A 47 -15.49 -19.82 -2.17
CA TYR A 47 -14.97 -18.60 -1.56
C TYR A 47 -15.35 -17.32 -2.35
N LEU A 48 -15.88 -17.48 -3.55
CA LEU A 48 -16.42 -16.38 -4.37
C LEU A 48 -17.95 -16.29 -4.32
N ASN A 49 -18.62 -17.02 -3.44
CA ASN A 49 -20.06 -16.82 -3.22
C ASN A 49 -20.30 -15.36 -2.78
N SER A 50 -21.32 -14.70 -3.35
CA SER A 50 -21.66 -13.29 -3.05
C SER A 50 -21.95 -13.05 -1.57
N ASP A 51 -22.49 -14.04 -0.90
CA ASP A 51 -22.89 -13.95 0.51
C ASP A 51 -21.69 -13.80 1.48
N ASN A 52 -20.48 -14.11 1.00
CA ASN A 52 -19.22 -13.92 1.73
C ASN A 52 -18.71 -12.48 1.72
N TYR A 53 -19.43 -11.55 1.10
CA TYR A 53 -18.95 -10.19 0.88
C TYR A 53 -20.00 -9.15 1.25
N THR A 54 -19.54 -7.95 1.61
CA THR A 54 -20.46 -6.86 1.96
C THR A 54 -21.47 -6.60 0.85
N ASP A 55 -22.75 -6.55 1.20
CA ASP A 55 -23.83 -6.25 0.24
C ASP A 55 -23.86 -4.75 -0.08
N ASN A 56 -23.18 -4.39 -1.16
CA ASN A 56 -23.28 -3.06 -1.76
C ASN A 56 -23.10 -3.17 -3.28
N GLY A 57 -23.72 -2.26 -4.04
CA GLY A 57 -23.69 -2.31 -5.50
C GLY A 57 -22.29 -2.26 -6.13
N LYS A 58 -21.24 -1.95 -5.35
CA LYS A 58 -19.84 -2.00 -5.78
C LYS A 58 -19.26 -3.41 -5.71
N SER A 59 -19.69 -4.22 -4.73
CA SER A 59 -19.20 -5.59 -4.52
C SER A 59 -19.55 -6.50 -5.69
N SER A 60 -20.77 -6.44 -6.20
CA SER A 60 -21.20 -7.21 -7.37
C SER A 60 -20.34 -6.95 -8.61
N ASN A 61 -19.93 -5.70 -8.86
CA ASN A 61 -19.05 -5.37 -10.00
C ASN A 61 -17.63 -5.91 -9.78
N VAL A 62 -17.07 -5.80 -8.56
CA VAL A 62 -15.73 -6.31 -8.24
C VAL A 62 -15.71 -7.83 -8.32
N LEU A 63 -16.67 -8.52 -7.71
CA LEU A 63 -16.80 -9.98 -7.78
C LEU A 63 -17.01 -10.47 -9.21
N GLY A 64 -17.86 -9.80 -10.01
CA GLY A 64 -18.07 -10.13 -11.40
C GLY A 64 -16.77 -10.13 -12.21
N LYS A 65 -15.91 -9.12 -12.01
CA LYS A 65 -14.58 -9.06 -12.65
C LYS A 65 -13.64 -10.17 -12.18
N ILE A 66 -13.67 -10.51 -10.89
CA ILE A 66 -12.85 -11.58 -10.32
C ILE A 66 -13.32 -12.96 -10.83
N ARG A 67 -14.63 -13.20 -10.79
CA ARG A 67 -15.25 -14.44 -11.32
C ARG A 67 -14.93 -14.62 -12.81
N SER A 68 -14.95 -13.54 -13.62
CA SER A 68 -14.59 -13.61 -15.03
C SER A 68 -13.16 -14.06 -15.28
N LYS A 69 -12.21 -13.73 -14.38
CA LYS A 69 -10.82 -14.22 -14.47
C LYS A 69 -10.72 -15.73 -14.21
N ILE A 70 -11.58 -16.28 -13.36
CA ILE A 70 -11.65 -17.73 -13.10
C ILE A 70 -12.37 -18.46 -14.24
N SER A 71 -13.47 -17.91 -14.74
CA SER A 71 -14.23 -18.49 -15.86
C SER A 71 -13.42 -18.50 -17.16
N ASN A 72 -12.64 -17.43 -17.40
CA ASN A 72 -11.78 -17.31 -18.58
C ASN A 72 -10.31 -17.04 -18.19
N PRO A 73 -9.62 -18.03 -17.60
CA PRO A 73 -8.23 -17.87 -17.14
C PRO A 73 -7.24 -17.70 -18.30
N TYR A 74 -7.61 -18.11 -19.51
CA TYR A 74 -6.75 -18.01 -20.68
C TYR A 74 -6.46 -16.56 -21.11
N SER A 75 -7.41 -15.64 -20.85
CA SER A 75 -7.23 -14.20 -21.11
C SER A 75 -6.60 -13.44 -19.95
N SER A 76 -6.47 -14.06 -18.78
CA SER A 76 -6.11 -13.36 -17.54
C SER A 76 -4.66 -13.51 -17.15
N SER A 77 -4.16 -14.73 -16.97
CA SER A 77 -2.77 -14.97 -16.62
C SER A 77 -2.33 -16.42 -16.88
N ARG A 78 -1.03 -16.59 -17.20
CA ARG A 78 -0.43 -17.92 -17.39
C ARG A 78 -0.57 -18.80 -16.13
N LEU A 79 -0.51 -18.18 -14.95
CA LEU A 79 -0.65 -18.87 -13.66
C LEU A 79 -2.06 -19.44 -13.50
N LEU A 80 -3.10 -18.64 -13.69
CA LEU A 80 -4.50 -19.09 -13.60
C LEU A 80 -4.80 -20.18 -14.64
N LYS A 81 -4.31 -20.01 -15.87
CA LYS A 81 -4.43 -21.03 -16.92
C LYS A 81 -3.86 -22.36 -16.45
N HIS A 82 -2.62 -22.37 -15.92
CA HIS A 82 -1.96 -23.57 -15.42
C HIS A 82 -2.78 -24.27 -14.32
N TYR A 83 -3.22 -23.52 -13.30
CA TYR A 83 -4.01 -24.09 -12.22
C TYR A 83 -5.37 -24.63 -12.69
N LYS A 84 -6.05 -23.93 -13.60
CA LYS A 84 -7.33 -24.38 -14.17
C LYS A 84 -7.17 -25.65 -14.98
N THR A 85 -6.15 -25.75 -15.85
CA THR A 85 -5.93 -26.93 -16.71
C THR A 85 -5.36 -28.13 -15.98
N SER A 86 -4.43 -27.92 -15.05
CA SER A 86 -3.70 -29.04 -14.40
C SER A 86 -4.36 -29.51 -13.11
N LYS A 87 -5.08 -28.62 -12.40
CA LYS A 87 -5.67 -28.89 -11.09
C LYS A 87 -7.19 -28.76 -11.09
N ASN A 88 -7.79 -28.21 -12.13
CA ASN A 88 -9.20 -27.81 -12.20
C ASN A 88 -9.67 -27.00 -10.98
N HIS A 89 -8.74 -26.26 -10.35
CA HIS A 89 -8.95 -25.57 -9.10
C HIS A 89 -8.06 -24.34 -9.01
N ILE A 90 -8.59 -23.21 -8.56
CA ILE A 90 -7.88 -21.94 -8.39
C ILE A 90 -8.08 -21.44 -6.96
N PRO A 91 -7.19 -21.78 -6.01
CA PRO A 91 -7.33 -21.35 -4.64
C PRO A 91 -7.09 -19.83 -4.47
N PRO A 92 -7.57 -19.20 -3.36
CA PRO A 92 -7.49 -17.76 -3.13
C PRO A 92 -6.08 -17.17 -3.29
N TRP A 93 -5.05 -17.84 -2.78
CA TRP A 93 -3.66 -17.38 -2.87
C TRP A 93 -3.08 -17.40 -4.29
N ILE A 94 -3.66 -18.19 -5.21
CA ILE A 94 -3.32 -18.16 -6.64
C ILE A 94 -4.10 -17.07 -7.36
N LEU A 95 -5.38 -16.91 -7.03
CA LEU A 95 -6.21 -15.86 -7.60
C LEU A 95 -5.60 -14.47 -7.36
N VAL A 96 -5.25 -14.14 -6.11
CA VAL A 96 -4.71 -12.83 -5.75
C VAL A 96 -3.40 -12.48 -6.45
N GLN A 97 -2.59 -13.49 -6.83
CA GLN A 97 -1.38 -13.26 -7.63
C GLN A 97 -1.68 -12.71 -9.03
N SER A 98 -2.85 -13.02 -9.57
CA SER A 98 -3.28 -12.52 -10.88
C SER A 98 -3.91 -11.13 -10.85
N LEU A 99 -4.17 -10.60 -9.66
CA LEU A 99 -4.79 -9.30 -9.50
C LEU A 99 -3.74 -8.18 -9.61
N THR A 100 -4.07 -7.13 -10.33
CA THR A 100 -3.33 -5.86 -10.26
C THR A 100 -3.49 -5.25 -8.87
N PHE A 101 -2.58 -4.35 -8.47
CA PHE A 101 -2.65 -3.73 -7.14
C PHE A 101 -3.99 -3.00 -6.90
N GLY A 102 -4.53 -2.33 -7.93
CA GLY A 102 -5.85 -1.69 -7.83
C GLY A 102 -7.01 -2.68 -7.71
N GLU A 103 -6.96 -3.84 -8.38
CA GLU A 103 -7.95 -4.91 -8.20
C GLU A 103 -7.87 -5.53 -6.82
N LEU A 104 -6.65 -5.74 -6.31
CA LEU A 104 -6.40 -6.27 -4.98
C LEU A 104 -6.97 -5.37 -3.89
N ILE A 105 -6.76 -4.05 -3.99
CA ILE A 105 -7.34 -3.07 -3.05
C ILE A 105 -8.87 -3.10 -3.11
N ARG A 106 -9.47 -3.15 -4.31
CA ARG A 106 -10.92 -3.25 -4.45
C ARG A 106 -11.46 -4.56 -3.87
N TYR A 107 -10.72 -5.66 -4.06
CA TYR A 107 -11.09 -6.96 -3.49
C TYR A 107 -11.03 -6.95 -1.96
N TYR A 108 -10.02 -6.29 -1.37
CA TYR A 108 -9.97 -6.05 0.06
C TYR A 108 -11.16 -5.20 0.56
N LYS A 109 -11.52 -4.13 -0.17
CA LYS A 109 -12.60 -3.21 0.25
C LYS A 109 -13.98 -3.85 0.33
N ILE A 110 -14.25 -4.90 -0.42
CA ILE A 110 -15.53 -5.60 -0.42
C ILE A 110 -15.60 -6.75 0.58
N GLN A 111 -14.53 -7.07 1.29
CA GLN A 111 -14.55 -8.09 2.34
C GLN A 111 -15.45 -7.68 3.50
N GLU A 112 -15.94 -8.67 4.25
CA GLU A 112 -16.63 -8.44 5.52
C GLU A 112 -15.69 -7.77 6.55
N GLU A 113 -16.28 -7.11 7.56
CA GLU A 113 -15.53 -6.26 8.50
C GLU A 113 -14.50 -7.04 9.31
N ASP A 114 -14.79 -8.29 9.67
CA ASP A 114 -13.86 -9.16 10.40
C ASP A 114 -12.65 -9.54 9.55
N VAL A 115 -12.87 -9.89 8.29
CA VAL A 115 -11.80 -10.16 7.33
C VAL A 115 -10.92 -8.93 7.13
N LYS A 116 -11.52 -7.75 6.94
CA LYS A 116 -10.80 -6.48 6.86
C LYS A 116 -9.94 -6.24 8.10
N THR A 117 -10.47 -6.51 9.27
CA THR A 117 -9.78 -6.36 10.57
C THR A 117 -8.58 -7.29 10.64
N LYS A 118 -8.76 -8.57 10.31
CA LYS A 118 -7.66 -9.56 10.28
C LYS A 118 -6.54 -9.13 9.33
N VAL A 119 -6.88 -8.65 8.12
CA VAL A 119 -5.90 -8.16 7.15
C VAL A 119 -5.14 -6.95 7.70
N VAL A 120 -5.83 -5.94 8.24
CA VAL A 120 -5.20 -4.73 8.79
C VAL A 120 -4.28 -5.07 9.94
N ASN A 121 -4.68 -5.95 10.86
CA ASN A 121 -3.87 -6.34 12.02
C ASN A 121 -2.55 -7.03 11.65
N ASN A 122 -2.47 -7.65 10.47
CA ASN A 122 -1.21 -8.18 9.93
C ASN A 122 -0.21 -7.08 9.50
N PHE A 123 -0.69 -5.84 9.29
CA PHE A 123 0.14 -4.69 8.92
C PHE A 123 0.31 -3.72 10.08
N LEU A 124 -0.80 -3.40 10.72
CA LEU A 124 -0.94 -2.34 11.74
C LEU A 124 -1.75 -2.90 12.91
N PRO A 125 -1.14 -3.66 13.81
CA PRO A 125 -1.82 -4.12 15.01
C PRO A 125 -2.40 -2.93 15.78
N CYS A 126 -3.67 -3.02 16.18
CA CYS A 126 -4.35 -1.93 16.88
C CYS A 126 -5.39 -2.47 17.87
N LYS A 127 -5.73 -1.63 18.86
CA LYS A 127 -6.81 -1.94 19.81
C LYS A 127 -8.17 -1.87 19.12
N GLU A 128 -9.15 -2.61 19.60
CA GLU A 128 -10.51 -2.68 19.01
C GLU A 128 -11.15 -1.31 18.78
N GLN A 129 -11.03 -0.41 19.76
CA GLN A 129 -11.57 0.95 19.68
C GLN A 129 -10.98 1.81 18.54
N ASP A 130 -9.84 1.43 17.99
CA ASP A 130 -9.10 2.18 16.98
C ASP A 130 -9.22 1.55 15.57
N VAL A 131 -9.84 0.38 15.46
CA VAL A 131 -9.88 -0.43 14.23
C VAL A 131 -10.43 0.36 13.04
N ALA A 132 -11.52 1.09 13.21
CA ALA A 132 -12.16 1.85 12.13
C ALA A 132 -11.20 2.91 11.54
N ASN A 133 -10.53 3.67 12.40
CA ASN A 133 -9.56 4.69 11.98
C ASN A 133 -8.31 4.07 11.36
N THR A 134 -7.86 2.94 11.89
CA THR A 134 -6.70 2.20 11.34
C THR A 134 -7.02 1.61 9.97
N LYS A 135 -8.24 1.08 9.75
CA LYS A 135 -8.71 0.67 8.42
C LYS A 135 -8.72 1.84 7.43
N ALA A 136 -9.19 3.01 7.85
CA ALA A 136 -9.18 4.22 7.01
C ALA A 136 -7.76 4.65 6.63
N LEU A 137 -6.82 4.65 7.59
CA LEU A 137 -5.40 4.91 7.34
C LEU A 137 -4.82 3.87 6.37
N PHE A 138 -5.10 2.59 6.59
CA PHE A 138 -4.60 1.50 5.76
C PHE A 138 -5.08 1.64 4.30
N ILE A 139 -6.37 1.89 4.08
CA ILE A 139 -6.94 2.09 2.74
C ILE A 139 -6.29 3.30 2.06
N SER A 140 -6.20 4.44 2.75
CA SER A 140 -5.58 5.65 2.20
C SER A 140 -4.10 5.42 1.86
N SER A 141 -3.39 4.66 2.68
CA SER A 141 -1.99 4.27 2.45
C SER A 141 -1.83 3.41 1.19
N LEU A 142 -2.69 2.40 1.03
CA LEU A 142 -2.67 1.54 -0.15
C LEU A 142 -3.02 2.30 -1.44
N GLU A 143 -4.01 3.20 -1.39
CA GLU A 143 -4.40 4.00 -2.56
C GLU A 143 -3.31 5.01 -2.96
N LEU A 144 -2.67 5.69 -1.99
CA LEU A 144 -1.54 6.56 -2.27
C LEU A 144 -0.38 5.78 -2.89
N LEU A 145 -0.04 4.63 -2.31
CA LEU A 145 1.04 3.78 -2.81
C LEU A 145 0.74 3.21 -4.20
N ARG A 146 -0.53 2.88 -4.50
CA ARG A 146 -0.97 2.45 -5.83
C ARG A 146 -0.77 3.55 -6.87
N CYS A 147 -1.16 4.79 -6.54
CA CYS A 147 -0.96 5.92 -7.44
C CYS A 147 0.52 6.14 -7.74
N PHE A 148 1.36 6.15 -6.69
CA PHE A 148 2.81 6.27 -6.84
C PHE A 148 3.39 5.14 -7.69
N ARG A 149 3.07 3.89 -7.35
CA ARG A 149 3.57 2.69 -8.06
C ARG A 149 3.23 2.74 -9.55
N ASN A 150 2.03 3.20 -9.90
CA ASN A 150 1.64 3.34 -11.29
C ASN A 150 2.43 4.46 -12.00
N SER A 151 2.61 5.63 -11.37
CA SER A 151 3.45 6.69 -11.93
C SER A 151 4.88 6.23 -12.16
N ALA A 152 5.48 5.57 -11.18
CA ALA A 152 6.83 5.02 -11.27
C ALA A 152 6.97 3.94 -12.37
N ALA A 153 5.97 3.05 -12.50
CA ALA A 153 5.96 2.02 -13.55
C ALA A 153 5.88 2.59 -14.98
N HIS A 154 5.36 3.81 -15.13
CA HIS A 154 5.31 4.54 -16.41
C HIS A 154 6.46 5.54 -16.58
N SER A 155 7.50 5.45 -15.75
CA SER A 155 8.67 6.34 -15.77
C SER A 155 8.30 7.83 -15.67
N SER A 156 7.18 8.14 -15.04
CA SER A 156 6.79 9.53 -14.78
C SER A 156 7.70 10.11 -13.70
N PRO A 157 8.15 11.38 -13.82
CA PRO A 157 8.93 12.04 -12.77
C PRO A 157 8.19 12.02 -11.43
N ILE A 158 8.90 11.61 -10.36
CA ILE A 158 8.29 11.48 -9.02
C ILE A 158 8.48 12.72 -8.15
N TYR A 159 9.38 13.62 -8.49
CA TYR A 159 9.65 14.81 -7.69
C TYR A 159 8.49 15.81 -7.63
N PHE A 160 7.55 15.78 -8.60
CA PHE A 160 6.24 16.47 -8.45
C PHE A 160 5.08 15.50 -8.24
N PHE A 161 5.34 14.33 -7.69
CA PHE A 161 4.27 13.37 -7.51
C PHE A 161 3.09 13.97 -6.74
N ASP A 162 1.95 14.07 -7.42
CA ASP A 162 0.66 14.41 -6.86
C ASP A 162 -0.41 13.45 -7.43
N PRO A 163 -1.10 12.65 -6.61
CA PRO A 163 -2.09 11.68 -7.06
C PRO A 163 -3.40 12.29 -7.57
N TYR A 164 -3.52 13.63 -7.63
CA TYR A 164 -4.77 14.35 -7.90
C TYR A 164 -5.09 14.65 -9.36
N THR A 165 -4.32 14.14 -10.30
CA THR A 165 -4.60 14.35 -11.74
C THR A 165 -5.93 13.74 -12.21
N ASP A 166 -6.55 12.85 -11.41
CA ASP A 166 -7.89 12.31 -11.66
C ASP A 166 -8.90 12.82 -10.62
N GLU A 167 -9.86 13.64 -11.03
CA GLU A 167 -10.87 14.30 -10.18
C GLU A 167 -11.84 13.37 -9.43
N LYS A 168 -11.83 12.09 -9.72
CA LYS A 168 -12.72 11.09 -9.10
C LYS A 168 -12.04 10.37 -7.95
N ASN A 169 -12.43 10.65 -6.70
CA ASN A 169 -11.98 10.04 -5.44
C ASN A 169 -10.72 10.63 -4.78
N THR A 170 -10.65 11.94 -4.69
CA THR A 170 -9.51 12.67 -4.11
C THR A 170 -9.28 12.39 -2.61
N ASN A 171 -10.34 12.23 -1.81
CA ASN A 171 -10.23 12.12 -0.35
C ASN A 171 -9.63 10.79 0.13
N GLU A 172 -9.85 9.68 -0.58
CA GLU A 172 -9.31 8.37 -0.20
C GLU A 172 -7.78 8.26 -0.30
N LYS A 173 -7.14 9.18 -1.01
CA LYS A 173 -5.68 9.20 -1.23
C LYS A 173 -4.94 10.13 -0.27
N ILE A 174 -5.67 10.85 0.60
CA ILE A 174 -5.08 11.74 1.60
C ILE A 174 -4.96 10.98 2.91
N LEU A 175 -3.73 10.82 3.38
CA LEU A 175 -3.47 10.15 4.66
C LEU A 175 -4.11 10.92 5.82
N PRO A 176 -4.84 10.28 6.73
CA PRO A 176 -5.40 10.93 7.91
C PRO A 176 -4.29 11.30 8.89
N LYS A 177 -4.08 12.63 9.09
CA LYS A 177 -2.96 13.19 9.86
C LYS A 177 -2.90 12.66 11.29
N LYS A 178 -4.05 12.59 11.97
CA LYS A 178 -4.14 12.14 13.36
C LYS A 178 -3.64 10.71 13.52
N GLU A 179 -4.05 9.84 12.63
CA GLU A 179 -3.67 8.43 12.66
C GLU A 179 -2.21 8.22 12.27
N LEU A 180 -1.69 8.99 11.30
CA LEU A 180 -0.25 8.97 10.99
C LEU A 180 0.58 9.34 12.21
N ILE A 181 0.23 10.42 12.91
CA ILE A 181 0.95 10.85 14.13
C ILE A 181 0.88 9.79 15.22
N LYS A 182 -0.26 9.11 15.35
CA LYS A 182 -0.43 8.04 16.33
C LYS A 182 0.55 6.89 16.11
N PHE A 183 0.75 6.47 14.85
CA PHE A 183 1.64 5.36 14.52
C PHE A 183 3.11 5.77 14.38
N LEU A 184 3.38 6.95 13.81
CA LEU A 184 4.71 7.39 13.40
C LEU A 184 5.30 8.49 14.29
N GLY A 185 4.54 8.96 15.29
CA GLY A 185 4.95 10.03 16.20
C GLY A 185 4.73 11.45 15.64
N PRO A 186 4.75 12.47 16.51
CA PRO A 186 4.43 13.85 16.12
C PRO A 186 5.52 14.50 15.26
N ASN A 187 6.75 14.02 15.33
CA ASN A 187 7.92 14.64 14.68
C ASN A 187 7.92 14.49 13.13
N ILE A 188 7.01 13.68 12.57
CA ILE A 188 6.84 13.58 11.10
C ILE A 188 6.33 14.88 10.48
N PHE A 189 5.58 15.69 11.24
CA PHE A 189 5.06 16.98 10.82
C PHE A 189 5.60 18.09 11.72
N ASN A 190 6.69 18.72 11.36
CA ASN A 190 7.24 19.84 12.11
C ASN A 190 6.63 21.17 11.65
N ASN A 191 6.64 22.20 12.52
CA ASN A 191 6.02 23.51 12.31
C ASN A 191 6.67 24.37 11.19
N ASN A 192 7.77 23.93 10.60
CA ASN A 192 8.54 24.67 9.59
C ASN A 192 8.11 24.38 8.13
N PHE A 193 6.93 23.82 7.92
CA PHE A 193 6.41 23.62 6.56
C PHE A 193 5.91 24.91 5.94
N ASP A 194 6.14 25.05 4.64
CA ASP A 194 5.54 26.09 3.84
C ASP A 194 4.01 25.95 3.93
N PRO A 195 3.30 26.89 4.59
CA PRO A 195 1.86 26.79 4.77
C PRO A 195 1.07 26.80 3.45
N ARG A 196 1.74 27.12 2.33
CA ARG A 196 1.17 27.07 0.97
C ARG A 196 1.04 25.64 0.44
N ILE A 197 1.77 24.68 1.00
CA ILE A 197 1.69 23.27 0.57
C ILE A 197 0.59 22.58 1.35
N LYS A 198 -0.61 22.59 0.78
CA LYS A 198 -1.76 21.92 1.36
C LYS A 198 -1.58 20.41 1.42
N ASN A 199 -1.82 19.81 2.59
CA ASN A 199 -1.71 18.37 2.83
C ASN A 199 -0.29 17.79 2.67
N PHE A 200 0.75 18.57 2.95
CA PHE A 200 2.13 18.12 2.95
C PHE A 200 2.32 16.83 3.76
N GLY A 201 3.12 15.89 3.22
CA GLY A 201 3.40 14.58 3.82
C GLY A 201 2.19 13.65 3.90
N ARG A 202 1.08 14.00 3.21
CA ARG A 202 -0.16 13.23 3.26
C ARG A 202 -0.63 12.76 1.88
N LYS A 203 -0.06 13.31 0.80
CA LYS A 203 -0.43 12.99 -0.58
C LYS A 203 0.74 13.10 -1.58
N ASP A 204 1.91 13.46 -1.11
CA ASP A 204 3.12 13.76 -1.88
C ASP A 204 4.17 12.65 -1.73
N LEU A 205 5.35 12.87 -2.28
CA LEU A 205 6.47 11.95 -2.22
C LEU A 205 6.88 11.61 -0.78
N TYR A 206 6.86 12.60 0.13
CA TYR A 206 7.14 12.35 1.53
C TYR A 206 6.06 11.47 2.18
N GLY A 207 4.78 11.68 1.81
CA GLY A 207 3.68 10.81 2.21
C GLY A 207 3.86 9.35 1.77
N VAL A 208 4.39 9.13 0.55
CA VAL A 208 4.74 7.78 0.08
C VAL A 208 5.82 7.14 0.95
N MET A 209 6.87 7.90 1.32
CA MET A 209 7.92 7.41 2.22
C MET A 209 7.38 7.06 3.61
N LEU A 210 6.49 7.89 4.17
CA LEU A 210 5.81 7.61 5.45
C LEU A 210 4.96 6.33 5.36
N VAL A 211 4.26 6.10 4.27
CA VAL A 211 3.50 4.86 4.03
C VAL A 211 4.42 3.64 3.98
N LEU A 212 5.57 3.73 3.34
CA LEU A 212 6.54 2.63 3.33
C LEU A 212 7.08 2.34 4.72
N ILE A 213 7.41 3.37 5.52
CA ILE A 213 7.78 3.19 6.93
C ILE A 213 6.68 2.50 7.72
N LEU A 214 5.42 2.86 7.47
CA LEU A 214 4.24 2.34 8.16
C LEU A 214 3.96 0.86 7.83
N LEU A 215 4.05 0.46 6.56
CA LEU A 215 3.55 -0.84 6.08
C LEU A 215 4.61 -1.92 5.88
N LEU A 216 5.89 -1.56 5.75
CA LEU A 216 6.99 -2.52 5.67
C LEU A 216 7.23 -3.18 7.03
N ASN A 217 7.56 -4.48 7.01
CA ASN A 217 7.98 -5.15 8.24
C ASN A 217 9.30 -4.56 8.78
N THR A 218 9.71 -4.99 9.98
CA THR A 218 10.89 -4.43 10.67
C THR A 218 12.16 -4.53 9.83
N LEU A 219 12.44 -5.68 9.23
CA LEU A 219 13.66 -5.87 8.44
C LEU A 219 13.64 -5.06 7.14
N GLN A 220 12.51 -5.07 6.43
CA GLN A 220 12.33 -4.30 5.19
C GLN A 220 12.38 -2.79 5.45
N GLY A 221 11.75 -2.31 6.52
CA GLY A 221 11.76 -0.88 6.88
C GLY A 221 13.16 -0.38 7.24
N ARG A 222 13.95 -1.17 7.98
CA ARG A 222 15.36 -0.85 8.26
C ARG A 222 16.23 -0.88 7.00
N ALA A 223 16.01 -1.85 6.11
CA ALA A 223 16.70 -1.90 4.83
C ALA A 223 16.35 -0.68 3.95
N PHE A 224 15.08 -0.32 3.90
CA PHE A 224 14.61 0.87 3.18
C PHE A 224 15.27 2.16 3.68
N LEU A 225 15.36 2.36 5.00
CA LEU A 225 16.05 3.53 5.58
C LEU A 225 17.53 3.57 5.22
N ARG A 226 18.23 2.44 5.32
CA ARG A 226 19.63 2.35 4.91
C ARG A 226 19.83 2.68 3.43
N ASP A 227 18.96 2.17 2.57
CA ASP A 227 19.02 2.43 1.12
C ASP A 227 18.76 3.93 0.83
N LEU A 228 17.83 4.57 1.57
CA LEU A 228 17.61 6.02 1.51
C LEU A 228 18.80 6.84 2.03
N GLN A 229 19.46 6.42 3.09
CA GLN A 229 20.68 7.06 3.59
C GLN A 229 21.81 7.02 2.55
N ASN A 230 22.02 5.84 1.95
CA ASN A 230 23.01 5.69 0.88
C ASN A 230 22.69 6.59 -0.31
N PHE A 231 21.42 6.64 -0.73
CA PHE A 231 20.96 7.56 -1.77
C PHE A 231 21.24 9.03 -1.40
N ASN A 232 20.90 9.45 -0.19
CA ASN A 232 21.13 10.81 0.27
C ASN A 232 22.63 11.17 0.35
N ASN A 233 23.49 10.25 0.75
CA ASN A 233 24.94 10.45 0.76
C ASN A 233 25.48 10.66 -0.66
N THR A 234 25.01 9.89 -1.63
CA THR A 234 25.37 10.09 -3.06
C THR A 234 24.93 11.48 -3.56
N LEU A 235 23.77 11.99 -3.09
CA LEU A 235 23.32 13.34 -3.44
C LEU A 235 24.18 14.45 -2.84
N GLN A 236 24.78 14.24 -1.66
CA GLN A 236 25.60 15.24 -0.99
C GLN A 236 26.89 15.54 -1.76
N ASP A 237 27.39 14.59 -2.54
CA ASP A 237 28.55 14.80 -3.41
C ASP A 237 28.25 15.78 -4.57
N GLU A 238 26.93 16.02 -4.88
CA GLU A 238 26.44 16.96 -5.89
C GLU A 238 25.58 18.06 -5.26
N ILE A 239 26.20 18.97 -4.49
CA ILE A 239 25.52 19.94 -3.63
C ILE A 239 24.42 20.76 -4.33
N PHE A 240 24.67 21.27 -5.53
CA PHE A 240 23.68 22.08 -6.25
C PHE A 240 22.46 21.28 -6.68
N THR A 241 22.66 20.08 -7.19
CA THR A 241 21.59 19.19 -7.66
C THR A 241 20.71 18.71 -6.50
N ASN A 242 21.32 18.50 -5.33
CA ASN A 242 20.61 18.13 -4.10
C ASN A 242 19.64 19.23 -3.64
N ILE A 243 20.14 20.47 -3.53
CA ILE A 243 19.31 21.62 -3.07
C ILE A 243 18.12 21.81 -4.03
N GLU A 244 18.34 21.75 -5.34
CA GLU A 244 17.27 21.86 -6.33
C GLU A 244 16.28 20.69 -6.22
N TYR A 245 16.75 19.47 -6.12
CA TYR A 245 15.89 18.30 -6.01
C TYR A 245 14.98 18.35 -4.75
N LEU A 246 15.53 18.66 -3.59
CA LEU A 246 14.77 18.82 -2.35
C LEU A 246 13.72 19.94 -2.45
N LYS A 247 14.09 21.06 -3.11
CA LYS A 247 13.17 22.17 -3.34
C LYS A 247 11.99 21.79 -4.23
N TYR A 248 12.24 21.08 -5.33
CA TYR A 248 11.18 20.67 -6.27
C TYR A 248 10.35 19.49 -5.77
N SER A 249 10.97 18.55 -5.08
CA SER A 249 10.28 17.38 -4.50
C SER A 249 9.52 17.71 -3.20
N HIS A 250 9.69 18.93 -2.68
CA HIS A 250 9.14 19.36 -1.39
C HIS A 250 9.52 18.44 -0.22
N LEU A 251 10.63 17.70 -0.32
CA LEU A 251 11.14 16.90 0.78
C LEU A 251 11.73 17.79 1.86
N PRO A 252 11.46 17.54 3.15
CA PRO A 252 12.15 18.24 4.23
C PRO A 252 13.66 17.99 4.15
N SER A 253 14.49 18.99 4.47
CA SER A 253 15.95 18.80 4.49
C SER A 253 16.38 17.64 5.41
N GLU A 254 15.66 17.44 6.51
CA GLU A 254 15.88 16.38 7.50
C GLU A 254 14.95 15.18 7.32
N TYR A 255 14.46 14.91 6.10
CA TYR A 255 13.46 13.85 5.87
C TYR A 255 13.94 12.47 6.35
N ILE A 256 15.20 12.13 6.18
CA ILE A 256 15.79 10.86 6.64
C ILE A 256 15.65 10.73 8.17
N GLN A 257 16.11 11.74 8.91
CA GLN A 257 16.05 11.73 10.38
C GLN A 257 14.58 11.61 10.88
N ARG A 258 13.64 12.25 10.18
CA ARG A 258 12.22 12.13 10.51
C ARG A 258 11.69 10.73 10.27
N LEU A 259 12.09 10.09 9.16
CA LEU A 259 11.70 8.70 8.85
C LEU A 259 12.31 7.70 9.84
N GLU A 260 13.55 7.91 10.27
CA GLU A 260 14.19 7.09 11.31
C GLU A 260 13.47 7.20 12.65
N ASN A 261 13.14 8.42 13.08
CA ASN A 261 12.37 8.67 14.28
C ASN A 261 10.97 8.05 14.19
N ALA A 262 10.31 8.16 13.02
CA ALA A 262 9.02 7.53 12.76
C ALA A 262 9.09 6.01 12.86
N ARG A 263 10.14 5.40 12.31
CA ARG A 263 10.35 3.96 12.40
C ARG A 263 10.57 3.49 13.83
N LYS A 264 11.40 4.19 14.60
CA LYS A 264 11.64 3.91 16.01
C LYS A 264 10.33 3.97 16.79
N HIS A 265 9.56 5.03 16.61
CA HIS A 265 8.27 5.21 17.29
C HIS A 265 7.28 4.09 16.94
N LEU A 266 7.23 3.68 15.68
CA LEU A 266 6.38 2.57 15.22
C LEU A 266 6.81 1.24 15.88
N GLU A 267 8.10 0.95 15.93
CA GLU A 267 8.62 -0.29 16.54
C GLU A 267 8.34 -0.33 18.05
N GLU A 268 8.50 0.80 18.76
CA GLU A 268 8.14 0.92 20.18
C GLU A 268 6.64 0.69 20.39
N ASN A 269 5.76 1.29 19.58
CA ASN A 269 4.31 1.11 19.71
C ASN A 269 3.84 -0.31 19.38
N ILE A 270 4.42 -0.98 18.40
CA ILE A 270 4.08 -2.37 18.08
C ILE A 270 4.45 -3.29 19.26
N LEU A 271 5.58 -3.10 19.88
CA LEU A 271 6.01 -3.89 21.05
C LEU A 271 5.02 -3.76 22.21
N TRP A 272 4.49 -2.54 22.49
CA TRP A 272 3.49 -2.31 23.53
C TRP A 272 2.11 -2.88 23.25
N GLN A 273 1.81 -3.25 21.99
CA GLN A 273 0.53 -3.85 21.62
C GLN A 273 0.57 -5.39 21.63
N ILE A 274 1.76 -5.97 21.63
CA ILE A 274 1.98 -7.42 21.65
C ILE A 274 2.20 -7.93 23.10
N LEU A 275 2.65 -7.07 24.01
CA LEU A 275 2.78 -7.33 25.45
C LEU A 275 1.49 -6.98 26.18
#